data_3b1a73b37ff9552fd10b6008f0b11a74
#
_entry.id   3b1a73b37ff9552fd10b6008f0b11a74
#
_cell.length_a   1.000
_cell.length_b   1.000
_cell.length_c   1.000
_cell.angle_alpha   90.00
_cell.angle_beta   90.00
_cell.angle_gamma   90.00
#
_symmetry.space_group_name_H-M   'P 1'
#
loop_
_entity.id
_entity.type
_entity.pdbx_description
1 polymer ?
#
loop_
_entity_poly.entity_id
_entity_poly.type
_entity_poly.pdbx_seq_one_letter_code
_entity_poly.pdbx_strand_id
1 'polypeptide(L)'
;MSAKNEPSSEAQLLKGAVKPTAITGLISIIVSAIFAGLPGFYGALLAQFIVVIFFAVTLGVSKISKDLDPLSTMGLALFSYTTKLLFVGLFLWAITNFTERETINRTSFGIAAILLTLSWLGGEIASYMKLRIHLPLPDNSPDSSKE
;
A
#
# COMPACT_ATOMS: atom_id res chain seq x y z
N MET A 1 17.71 -11.05 30.12
CA MET A 1 17.97 -9.97 29.18
C MET A 1 16.79 -9.90 28.22
N SER A 2 15.92 -8.93 28.42
CA SER A 2 14.74 -8.74 27.57
C SER A 2 15.19 -8.26 26.20
N ALA A 3 15.07 -9.12 25.18
CA ALA A 3 15.07 -8.67 23.81
C ALA A 3 13.87 -7.73 23.67
N LYS A 4 14.12 -6.43 23.70
CA LYS A 4 13.15 -5.41 23.32
C LYS A 4 12.61 -5.81 21.96
N ASN A 5 11.31 -6.06 21.89
CA ASN A 5 10.56 -6.21 20.65
C ASN A 5 10.70 -4.91 19.85
N GLU A 6 11.80 -4.75 19.13
CA GLU A 6 11.87 -3.74 18.09
C GLU A 6 10.86 -4.16 17.02
N PRO A 7 9.88 -3.33 16.71
CA PRO A 7 8.93 -3.65 15.66
C PRO A 7 9.73 -3.93 14.40
N SER A 8 9.51 -5.10 13.79
CA SER A 8 10.20 -5.50 12.57
C SER A 8 10.16 -4.34 11.57
N SER A 9 11.23 -4.14 10.81
CA SER A 9 11.36 -3.05 9.83
C SER A 9 10.10 -2.92 8.95
N GLU A 10 9.42 -4.04 8.70
CA GLU A 10 8.16 -4.11 7.96
C GLU A 10 6.98 -3.51 8.70
N ALA A 11 6.89 -3.71 10.02
CA ALA A 11 5.82 -3.08 10.80
C ALA A 11 5.98 -1.55 10.84
N GLN A 12 7.20 -1.06 10.74
CA GLN A 12 7.49 0.38 10.65
C GLN A 12 7.13 0.92 9.26
N LEU A 13 7.47 0.20 8.18
CA LEU A 13 7.09 0.54 6.81
C LEU A 13 5.57 0.59 6.66
N LEU A 14 4.87 -0.43 7.19
CA LEU A 14 3.41 -0.48 7.22
C LEU A 14 2.79 0.72 7.92
N LYS A 15 3.23 0.99 9.15
CA LYS A 15 2.71 2.14 9.92
C LYS A 15 2.97 3.47 9.20
N GLY A 16 4.11 3.58 8.51
CA GLY A 16 4.47 4.77 7.76
C GLY A 16 3.63 4.98 6.50
N ALA A 17 3.17 3.92 5.84
CA ALA A 17 2.32 4.00 4.66
C ALA A 17 0.82 4.10 5.02
N VAL A 18 0.36 3.37 6.04
CA VAL A 18 -1.06 3.32 6.44
C VAL A 18 -1.56 4.68 6.93
N LYS A 19 -0.76 5.40 7.73
CA LYS A 19 -1.17 6.71 8.28
C LYS A 19 -1.49 7.74 7.19
N PRO A 20 -0.58 8.06 6.24
CA PRO A 20 -0.87 9.04 5.21
C PRO A 20 -2.03 8.56 4.30
N THR A 21 -2.12 7.28 3.99
CA THR A 21 -3.19 6.72 3.17
C THR A 21 -4.55 6.83 3.85
N ALA A 22 -4.64 6.59 5.15
CA ALA A 22 -5.89 6.75 5.91
C ALA A 22 -6.34 8.22 5.93
N ILE A 23 -5.42 9.16 6.12
CA ILE A 23 -5.73 10.60 6.10
C ILE A 23 -6.19 11.03 4.70
N THR A 24 -5.45 10.64 3.65
CA THR A 24 -5.82 10.95 2.26
C THR A 24 -7.15 10.31 1.89
N GLY A 25 -7.42 9.09 2.37
CA GLY A 25 -8.69 8.41 2.15
C GLY A 25 -9.86 9.14 2.78
N LEU A 26 -9.71 9.57 4.03
CA LEU A 26 -10.75 10.34 4.72
C LEU A 26 -11.02 11.67 4.02
N ILE A 27 -9.97 12.39 3.63
CA ILE A 27 -10.08 13.66 2.88
C ILE A 27 -10.77 13.40 1.53
N SER A 28 -10.38 12.36 0.80
CA SER A 28 -10.97 12.02 -0.49
C SER A 28 -12.45 11.69 -0.39
N ILE A 29 -12.87 10.98 0.66
CA ILE A 29 -14.28 10.67 0.92
C ILE A 29 -15.07 11.95 1.19
N ILE A 30 -14.57 12.83 2.07
CA ILE A 30 -15.24 14.09 2.42
C ILE A 30 -15.35 14.99 1.18
N VAL A 31 -14.26 15.21 0.46
CA VAL A 31 -14.24 16.04 -0.75
C VAL A 31 -15.18 15.47 -1.81
N SER A 32 -15.14 14.16 -2.07
CA SER A 32 -16.04 13.52 -3.04
C SER A 32 -17.51 13.61 -2.65
N ALA A 33 -17.81 13.54 -1.35
CA ALA A 33 -19.18 13.73 -0.85
C ALA A 33 -19.68 15.16 -1.05
N ILE A 34 -18.81 16.17 -0.88
CA ILE A 34 -19.16 17.58 -1.07
C ILE A 34 -19.41 17.90 -2.55
N PHE A 35 -18.53 17.44 -3.45
CA PHE A 35 -18.60 17.79 -4.88
C PHE A 35 -19.55 16.92 -5.69
N ALA A 36 -19.72 15.67 -5.36
CA ALA A 36 -20.51 14.70 -6.13
C ALA A 36 -21.61 14.02 -5.29
N GLY A 37 -21.88 14.50 -4.08
CA GLY A 37 -22.94 13.99 -3.21
C GLY A 37 -22.74 12.52 -2.81
N LEU A 38 -23.85 11.81 -2.60
CA LEU A 38 -23.85 10.39 -2.25
C LEU A 38 -23.13 9.48 -3.26
N PRO A 39 -23.27 9.66 -4.59
CA PRO A 39 -22.51 8.87 -5.56
C PRO A 39 -20.99 9.07 -5.45
N GLY A 40 -20.55 10.30 -5.11
CA GLY A 40 -19.15 10.60 -4.85
C GLY A 40 -18.63 9.92 -3.59
N PHE A 41 -19.40 9.93 -2.52
CA PHE A 41 -19.09 9.24 -1.27
C PHE A 41 -18.89 7.75 -1.49
N TYR A 42 -19.82 7.08 -2.17
CA TYR A 42 -19.69 5.65 -2.49
C TYR A 42 -18.51 5.35 -3.39
N GLY A 43 -18.24 6.20 -4.39
CA GLY A 43 -17.07 6.04 -5.26
C GLY A 43 -15.76 6.09 -4.49
N ALA A 44 -15.57 7.09 -3.63
CA ALA A 44 -14.35 7.23 -2.82
C ALA A 44 -14.21 6.13 -1.76
N LEU A 45 -15.33 5.71 -1.14
CA LEU A 45 -15.33 4.61 -0.17
C LEU A 45 -14.90 3.28 -0.82
N LEU A 46 -15.42 2.98 -2.01
CA LEU A 46 -15.02 1.80 -2.77
C LEU A 46 -13.54 1.85 -3.18
N ALA A 47 -13.05 3.02 -3.61
CA ALA A 47 -11.63 3.20 -3.92
C ALA A 47 -10.75 2.91 -2.70
N GLN A 48 -11.13 3.43 -1.52
CA GLN A 48 -10.44 3.17 -0.26
C GLN A 48 -10.39 1.66 0.04
N PHE A 49 -11.51 0.97 -0.09
CA PHE A 49 -11.61 -0.46 0.19
C PHE A 49 -10.71 -1.29 -0.73
N ILE A 50 -10.74 -1.01 -2.05
CA ILE A 50 -9.91 -1.73 -3.03
C ILE A 50 -8.43 -1.47 -2.80
N VAL A 51 -8.04 -0.22 -2.57
CA VAL A 51 -6.64 0.14 -2.35
C VAL A 51 -6.11 -0.54 -1.09
N VAL A 52 -6.88 -0.56 0.00
CA VAL A 52 -6.49 -1.25 1.24
C VAL A 52 -6.32 -2.75 1.01
N ILE A 53 -7.25 -3.41 0.31
CA ILE A 53 -7.12 -4.85 -0.01
C ILE A 53 -5.90 -5.11 -0.88
N PHE A 54 -5.69 -4.30 -1.92
CA PHE A 54 -4.56 -4.43 -2.83
C PHE A 54 -3.21 -4.40 -2.08
N PHE A 55 -3.04 -3.45 -1.17
CA PHE A 55 -1.82 -3.33 -0.38
C PHE A 55 -1.73 -4.38 0.73
N ALA A 56 -2.83 -4.78 1.34
CA ALA A 56 -2.84 -5.89 2.30
C ALA A 56 -2.35 -7.20 1.67
N VAL A 57 -2.79 -7.50 0.44
CA VAL A 57 -2.29 -8.65 -0.32
C VAL A 57 -0.81 -8.51 -0.64
N THR A 58 -0.34 -7.32 -1.03
CA THR A 58 1.09 -7.07 -1.29
C THR A 58 1.96 -7.39 -0.06
N LEU A 59 1.52 -6.97 1.10
CA LEU A 59 2.22 -7.22 2.36
C LEU A 59 2.18 -8.69 2.78
N GLY A 60 1.05 -9.37 2.54
CA GLY A 60 0.93 -10.81 2.76
C GLY A 60 1.92 -11.60 1.91
N VAL A 61 2.01 -11.27 0.62
CA VAL A 61 2.96 -11.90 -0.32
C VAL A 61 4.40 -11.61 0.08
N SER A 62 4.72 -10.38 0.48
CA SER A 62 6.07 -10.00 0.93
C SER A 62 6.52 -10.81 2.16
N LYS A 63 5.62 -11.13 3.07
CA LYS A 63 5.94 -11.98 4.23
C LYS A 63 6.25 -13.42 3.85
N ILE A 64 5.50 -13.98 2.91
CA ILE A 64 5.69 -15.37 2.44
C ILE A 64 6.97 -15.49 1.62
N SER A 65 7.35 -14.45 0.89
CA SER A 65 8.53 -14.46 0.00
C SER A 65 9.87 -14.53 0.72
N LYS A 66 9.92 -14.26 2.02
CA LYS A 66 11.18 -14.19 2.77
C LYS A 66 11.93 -15.51 2.87
N ASP A 67 11.19 -16.61 2.94
CA ASP A 67 11.73 -17.95 3.13
C ASP A 67 11.85 -18.74 1.80
N LEU A 68 11.60 -18.08 0.67
CA LEU A 68 11.65 -18.69 -0.66
C LEU A 68 12.97 -18.38 -1.39
N ASP A 69 13.37 -19.31 -2.25
CA ASP A 69 14.46 -19.08 -3.19
C ASP A 69 14.10 -17.96 -4.22
N PRO A 70 15.10 -17.32 -4.86
CA PRO A 70 14.87 -16.18 -5.75
C PRO A 70 13.93 -16.48 -6.91
N LEU A 71 13.97 -17.70 -7.47
CA LEU A 71 13.12 -18.12 -8.58
C LEU A 71 11.65 -18.24 -8.16
N SER A 72 11.40 -18.88 -7.02
CA SER A 72 10.07 -19.03 -6.43
C SER A 72 9.48 -17.67 -6.02
N THR A 73 10.32 -16.77 -5.50
CA THR A 73 9.92 -15.39 -5.16
C THR A 73 9.47 -14.63 -6.40
N MET A 74 10.21 -14.74 -7.50
CA MET A 74 9.83 -14.10 -8.78
C MET A 74 8.52 -14.66 -9.34
N GLY A 75 8.33 -15.98 -9.29
CA GLY A 75 7.09 -16.64 -9.69
C GLY A 75 5.89 -16.19 -8.84
N LEU A 76 6.07 -16.11 -7.52
CA LEU A 76 5.05 -15.66 -6.57
C LEU A 76 4.69 -14.17 -6.81
N ALA A 77 5.67 -13.33 -7.06
CA ALA A 77 5.47 -11.92 -7.37
C ALA A 77 4.63 -11.75 -8.66
N LEU A 78 4.97 -12.49 -9.72
CA LEU A 78 4.25 -12.46 -10.99
C LEU A 78 2.82 -12.98 -10.83
N PHE A 79 2.64 -14.09 -10.14
CA PHE A 79 1.32 -14.65 -9.82
C PHE A 79 0.47 -13.65 -9.01
N SER A 80 1.05 -13.06 -7.98
CA SER A 80 0.38 -12.04 -7.16
C SER A 80 -0.04 -10.83 -7.98
N TYR A 81 0.84 -10.36 -8.87
CA TYR A 81 0.54 -9.23 -9.75
C TYR A 81 -0.62 -9.54 -10.70
N THR A 82 -0.57 -10.69 -11.35
CA THR A 82 -1.62 -11.16 -12.27
C THR A 82 -2.96 -11.31 -11.55
N THR A 83 -2.96 -11.92 -10.36
CA THR A 83 -4.17 -12.09 -9.54
C THR A 83 -4.77 -10.73 -9.16
N LYS A 84 -3.95 -9.75 -8.81
CA LYS A 84 -4.41 -8.39 -8.48
C LYS A 84 -5.03 -7.69 -9.68
N LEU A 85 -4.39 -7.77 -10.85
CA LEU A 85 -4.94 -7.18 -12.08
C LEU A 85 -6.29 -7.81 -12.42
N LEU A 86 -6.38 -9.13 -12.31
CA LEU A 86 -7.62 -9.87 -12.59
C LEU A 86 -8.72 -9.48 -11.59
N PHE A 87 -8.38 -9.37 -10.30
CA PHE A 87 -9.32 -8.93 -9.26
C PHE A 87 -9.83 -7.51 -9.50
N VAL A 88 -8.94 -6.56 -9.77
CA VAL A 88 -9.31 -5.17 -10.08
C VAL A 88 -10.15 -5.10 -11.35
N GLY A 89 -9.76 -5.82 -12.40
CA GLY A 89 -10.52 -5.90 -13.65
C GLY A 89 -11.91 -6.47 -13.47
N LEU A 90 -12.04 -7.58 -12.74
CA LEU A 90 -13.32 -8.21 -12.42
C LEU A 90 -14.20 -7.29 -11.57
N PHE A 91 -13.60 -6.59 -10.60
CA PHE A 91 -14.30 -5.66 -9.75
C PHE A 91 -14.83 -4.44 -10.54
N LEU A 92 -14.01 -3.84 -11.41
CA LEU A 92 -14.44 -2.76 -12.29
C LEU A 92 -15.53 -3.22 -13.26
N TRP A 93 -15.42 -4.43 -13.79
CA TRP A 93 -16.44 -5.03 -14.64
C TRP A 93 -17.75 -5.21 -13.86
N ALA A 94 -17.69 -5.73 -12.64
CA ALA A 94 -18.86 -5.92 -11.80
C ALA A 94 -19.56 -4.58 -11.48
N ILE A 95 -18.80 -3.55 -11.07
CA ILE A 95 -19.36 -2.20 -10.85
C ILE A 95 -20.04 -1.67 -12.11
N THR A 96 -19.41 -1.90 -13.27
CA THR A 96 -19.93 -1.38 -14.54
C THR A 96 -21.24 -2.05 -14.96
N ASN A 97 -21.41 -3.34 -14.66
CA ASN A 97 -22.57 -4.12 -15.10
C ASN A 97 -23.70 -4.20 -14.07
N PHE A 98 -23.35 -4.16 -12.77
CA PHE A 98 -24.33 -4.36 -11.70
C PHE A 98 -24.73 -3.06 -10.98
N THR A 99 -24.04 -1.95 -11.26
CA THR A 99 -24.32 -0.68 -10.59
C THR A 99 -24.76 0.38 -11.60
N GLU A 100 -25.88 1.02 -11.33
CA GLU A 100 -26.36 2.15 -12.13
C GLU A 100 -25.37 3.32 -12.07
N ARG A 101 -25.24 4.05 -13.17
CA ARG A 101 -24.30 5.19 -13.30
C ARG A 101 -24.54 6.28 -12.26
N GLU A 102 -25.75 6.38 -11.77
CA GLU A 102 -26.17 7.39 -10.79
C GLU A 102 -25.78 7.02 -9.35
N THR A 103 -25.54 5.73 -9.07
CA THR A 103 -25.22 5.25 -7.72
C THR A 103 -23.76 5.47 -7.36
N ILE A 104 -22.84 5.36 -8.32
CA ILE A 104 -21.40 5.50 -8.08
C ILE A 104 -20.80 6.48 -9.09
N ASN A 105 -20.22 7.55 -8.58
CA ASN A 105 -19.46 8.48 -9.40
C ASN A 105 -18.08 7.89 -9.75
N ARG A 106 -17.93 7.46 -11.00
CA ARG A 106 -16.70 6.83 -11.52
C ARG A 106 -15.49 7.76 -11.49
N THR A 107 -15.71 9.05 -11.69
CA THR A 107 -14.66 10.07 -11.65
C THR A 107 -14.13 10.21 -10.23
N SER A 108 -15.01 10.30 -9.24
CA SER A 108 -14.63 10.33 -7.82
C SER A 108 -13.89 9.09 -7.40
N PHE A 109 -14.33 7.90 -7.86
CA PHE A 109 -13.64 6.63 -7.64
C PHE A 109 -12.22 6.66 -8.22
N GLY A 110 -12.06 7.05 -9.48
CA GLY A 110 -10.77 7.08 -10.17
C GLY A 110 -9.78 8.05 -9.52
N ILE A 111 -10.22 9.28 -9.23
CA ILE A 111 -9.40 10.29 -8.57
C ILE A 111 -8.98 9.82 -7.17
N ALA A 112 -9.91 9.30 -6.38
CA ALA A 112 -9.62 8.79 -5.05
C ALA A 112 -8.62 7.63 -5.09
N ALA A 113 -8.79 6.68 -6.02
CA ALA A 113 -7.88 5.54 -6.18
C ALA A 113 -6.45 6.00 -6.52
N ILE A 114 -6.29 6.96 -7.42
CA ILE A 114 -4.99 7.53 -7.78
C ILE A 114 -4.34 8.22 -6.58
N LEU A 115 -5.08 9.10 -5.89
CA LEU A 115 -4.57 9.82 -4.73
C LEU A 115 -4.17 8.88 -3.59
N LEU A 116 -4.96 7.86 -3.33
CA LEU A 116 -4.66 6.84 -2.32
C LEU A 116 -3.39 6.04 -2.67
N THR A 117 -3.25 5.64 -3.93
CA THR A 117 -2.07 4.91 -4.41
C THR A 117 -0.82 5.76 -4.28
N LEU A 118 -0.86 7.02 -4.70
CA LEU A 118 0.27 7.95 -4.57
C LEU A 118 0.61 8.24 -3.11
N SER A 119 -0.39 8.39 -2.25
CA SER A 119 -0.20 8.59 -0.82
C SER A 119 0.45 7.39 -0.15
N TRP A 120 0.03 6.17 -0.52
CA TRP A 120 0.65 4.94 -0.04
C TRP A 120 2.11 4.85 -0.47
N LEU A 121 2.40 4.99 -1.77
CA LEU A 121 3.76 4.94 -2.30
C LEU A 121 4.65 6.01 -1.67
N GLY A 122 4.15 7.23 -1.52
CA GLY A 122 4.88 8.30 -0.84
C GLY A 122 5.19 7.99 0.61
N GLY A 123 4.23 7.41 1.34
CA GLY A 123 4.41 6.96 2.73
C GLY A 123 5.41 5.82 2.85
N GLU A 124 5.39 4.88 1.92
CA GLU A 124 6.32 3.76 1.87
C GLU A 124 7.76 4.23 1.58
N ILE A 125 7.94 5.08 0.57
CA ILE A 125 9.23 5.68 0.22
C ILE A 125 9.79 6.51 1.40
N ALA A 126 8.97 7.36 2.02
CA ALA A 126 9.39 8.17 3.15
C ALA A 126 9.82 7.31 4.36
N SER A 127 9.09 6.22 4.61
CA SER A 127 9.44 5.27 5.67
C SER A 127 10.73 4.53 5.37
N TYR A 128 10.95 4.16 4.10
CA TYR A 128 12.18 3.51 3.65
C TYR A 128 13.41 4.43 3.80
N MET A 129 13.28 5.69 3.45
CA MET A 129 14.35 6.67 3.64
C MET A 129 14.68 6.88 5.12
N LYS A 130 13.67 6.92 6.00
CA LYS A 130 13.88 7.02 7.45
C LYS A 130 14.65 5.83 8.02
N LEU A 131 14.36 4.62 7.56
CA LEU A 131 15.08 3.42 7.99
C LEU A 131 16.56 3.46 7.58
N ARG A 132 16.86 3.95 6.39
CA ARG A 132 18.24 4.03 5.87
C ARG A 132 19.15 4.98 6.67
N ILE A 133 18.59 6.02 7.26
CA ILE A 133 19.36 7.02 8.03
C ILE A 133 19.80 6.45 9.40
N HIS A 134 19.16 5.37 9.88
CA HIS A 134 19.46 4.78 11.19
C HIS A 134 20.34 3.52 11.11
N LEU A 135 20.83 3.14 9.94
CA LEU A 135 21.83 2.08 9.83
C LEU A 135 23.20 2.67 10.19
N PRO A 136 23.89 2.12 11.23
CA PRO A 136 25.24 2.52 11.50
C PRO A 136 26.12 2.23 10.29
N LEU A 137 26.88 3.22 9.87
CA LEU A 137 27.89 3.01 8.83
C LEU A 137 28.88 1.95 9.31
N PRO A 138 29.38 1.05 8.43
CA PRO A 138 30.46 0.17 8.78
C PRO A 138 31.61 1.00 9.33
N ASP A 139 32.06 0.69 10.53
CA ASP A 139 33.17 1.36 11.14
C ASP A 139 34.44 1.02 10.34
N ASN A 140 34.83 1.91 9.44
CA ASN A 140 36.09 1.83 8.70
C ASN A 140 37.26 2.37 9.54
N SER A 141 37.29 2.02 10.83
CA SER A 141 38.46 2.30 11.66
C SER A 141 39.65 1.50 11.14
N PRO A 142 40.76 2.15 10.73
CA PRO A 142 41.92 1.42 10.19
C PRO A 142 42.75 0.72 11.24
N ASP A 143 42.24 0.45 12.44
CA ASP A 143 43.02 0.05 13.60
C ASP A 143 42.81 -1.37 14.11
N SER A 144 42.38 -2.32 13.27
CA SER A 144 42.30 -3.74 13.67
C SER A 144 43.29 -4.67 12.94
N SER A 145 44.39 -4.13 12.38
CA SER A 145 45.41 -4.96 11.73
C SER A 145 46.76 -4.92 12.45
N LYS A 146 46.76 -4.67 13.78
CA LYS A 146 47.97 -4.88 14.60
C LYS A 146 47.55 -5.56 15.90
N GLU A 147 47.52 -6.91 15.88
CA GLU A 147 47.96 -7.85 16.92
C GLU A 147 47.87 -9.25 16.36
#